data_2e5365ab60f0ddb1ae8fad0a924792a7
#
_entry.id   2e5365ab60f0ddb1ae8fad0a924792a7
#
_cell.length_a   1.000
_cell.length_b   1.000
_cell.length_c   1.000
_cell.angle_alpha   90.00
_cell.angle_beta   90.00
_cell.angle_gamma   90.00
#
_symmetry.space_group_name_H-M   'P 1'
#
loop_
_entity.id
_entity.type
_entity.pdbx_description
1 polymer ?
#
loop_
_entity_poly.entity_id
_entity_poly.type
_entity_poly.pdbx_seq_one_letter_code
_entity_poly.pdbx_strand_id
1 'polypeptide(L)'
;MDREAYERLRAWAEEPSSVAVLTDIDGTLAPIVPTPDMTEVSEELKDLLRRLGGRYLLVAAISGRKTQDALGLIGLEDVVYFGNHGFEIMRDGEVEVIPEALPYLERVEELEQLAREELAPGGAFVEEKGITASVHYRNAPREVGERCVEFVKSEGERLGLRITVGRGVVEARPPIRADKGTAVRTLVEEYRPRKAMFIGDDTTDLDAFRELERLREEGELLEILRIGVASEEGPREIETEADTVVDGVDGVGGVLKALLGEG
;
A
#
# COMPACT_ATOMS: atom_id res chain seq x y z
N MET A 1 9.61 2.78 19.14
CA MET A 1 9.94 1.32 19.10
C MET A 1 10.42 0.89 20.47
N ASP A 2 9.88 -0.19 21.01
CA ASP A 2 10.34 -0.74 22.27
C ASP A 2 11.66 -1.55 22.15
N ARG A 3 12.22 -1.94 23.30
CA ARG A 3 13.51 -2.63 23.34
C ARG A 3 13.46 -4.04 22.75
N GLU A 4 12.35 -4.75 22.92
CA GLU A 4 12.22 -6.13 22.45
C GLU A 4 12.19 -6.16 20.91
N ALA A 5 11.38 -5.29 20.28
CA ALA A 5 11.34 -5.16 18.83
C ALA A 5 12.72 -4.74 18.27
N TYR A 6 13.42 -3.82 18.93
CA TYR A 6 14.77 -3.43 18.51
C TYR A 6 15.77 -4.62 18.56
N GLU A 7 15.76 -5.40 19.63
CA GLU A 7 16.62 -6.58 19.75
C GLU A 7 16.29 -7.64 18.69
N ARG A 8 15.00 -7.82 18.35
CA ARG A 8 14.55 -8.71 17.25
C ARG A 8 15.06 -8.24 15.89
N LEU A 9 14.92 -6.96 15.56
CA LEU A 9 15.42 -6.38 14.31
C LEU A 9 16.93 -6.57 14.16
N ARG A 10 17.67 -6.35 15.26
CA ARG A 10 19.11 -6.59 15.29
C ARG A 10 19.47 -8.07 15.04
N ALA A 11 18.74 -8.99 15.61
CA ALA A 11 18.93 -10.42 15.36
C ALA A 11 18.61 -10.77 13.89
N TRP A 12 17.57 -10.16 13.29
CA TRP A 12 17.25 -10.36 11.88
C TRP A 12 18.30 -9.80 10.93
N ALA A 13 19.00 -8.75 11.35
CA ALA A 13 20.12 -8.18 10.59
C ALA A 13 21.32 -9.15 10.44
N GLU A 14 21.40 -10.21 11.22
CA GLU A 14 22.42 -11.26 11.12
C GLU A 14 22.07 -12.33 10.06
N GLU A 15 20.77 -12.49 9.71
CA GLU A 15 20.26 -13.45 8.72
C GLU A 15 19.38 -12.79 7.64
N PRO A 16 19.82 -11.71 6.99
CA PRO A 16 18.97 -10.87 6.12
C PRO A 16 18.43 -11.62 4.91
N SER A 17 19.14 -12.64 4.41
CA SER A 17 18.71 -13.45 3.26
C SER A 17 17.49 -14.36 3.53
N SER A 18 16.97 -14.37 4.76
CA SER A 18 15.76 -15.10 5.13
C SER A 18 14.58 -14.17 5.51
N VAL A 19 14.76 -12.86 5.37
CA VAL A 19 13.82 -11.84 5.86
C VAL A 19 13.19 -11.06 4.71
N ALA A 20 11.86 -10.89 4.76
CA ALA A 20 11.11 -9.93 3.94
C ALA A 20 10.81 -8.66 4.75
N VAL A 21 11.16 -7.51 4.19
CA VAL A 21 10.86 -6.17 4.72
C VAL A 21 9.79 -5.54 3.86
N LEU A 22 8.57 -5.46 4.39
CA LEU A 22 7.40 -4.94 3.70
C LEU A 22 6.95 -3.64 4.35
N THR A 23 6.56 -2.65 3.57
CA THR A 23 6.18 -1.33 4.09
C THR A 23 5.06 -0.70 3.26
N ASP A 24 4.24 0.12 3.90
CA ASP A 24 3.41 1.11 3.22
C ASP A 24 4.25 2.34 2.82
N ILE A 25 3.64 3.27 2.10
CA ILE A 25 4.28 4.52 1.63
C ILE A 25 3.71 5.75 2.34
N ASP A 26 2.41 6.02 2.16
CA ASP A 26 1.77 7.26 2.63
C ASP A 26 1.44 7.16 4.12
N GLY A 27 1.99 8.04 4.93
CA GLY A 27 1.91 7.96 6.41
C GLY A 27 3.02 7.14 7.04
N THR A 28 3.77 6.36 6.23
CA THR A 28 4.82 5.44 6.67
C THR A 28 6.21 5.88 6.18
N LEU A 29 6.50 5.79 4.89
CA LEU A 29 7.76 6.28 4.30
C LEU A 29 7.72 7.77 3.94
N ALA A 30 6.53 8.31 3.74
CA ALA A 30 6.30 9.71 3.45
C ALA A 30 5.20 10.26 4.37
N PRO A 31 5.28 11.53 4.80
CA PRO A 31 4.22 12.12 5.61
C PRO A 31 2.92 12.25 4.81
N ILE A 32 1.77 12.19 5.51
CA ILE A 32 0.48 12.49 4.90
C ILE A 32 0.44 13.97 4.50
N VAL A 33 0.10 14.23 3.25
CA VAL A 33 0.07 15.58 2.67
C VAL A 33 -1.31 15.87 2.05
N PRO A 34 -1.69 17.16 1.86
CA PRO A 34 -3.00 17.51 1.34
C PRO A 34 -3.33 16.99 -0.06
N THR A 35 -2.32 16.85 -0.92
CA THR A 35 -2.48 16.35 -2.29
C THR A 35 -1.38 15.33 -2.64
N PRO A 36 -1.70 14.27 -3.39
CA PRO A 36 -0.76 13.18 -3.69
C PRO A 36 0.54 13.61 -4.39
N ASP A 37 0.49 14.68 -5.16
CA ASP A 37 1.63 15.26 -5.88
C ASP A 37 2.64 15.98 -4.97
N MET A 38 2.26 16.26 -3.72
CA MET A 38 3.16 16.82 -2.70
C MET A 38 3.90 15.74 -1.90
N THR A 39 3.59 14.46 -2.12
CA THR A 39 4.22 13.37 -1.37
C THR A 39 5.68 13.25 -1.77
N GLU A 40 6.55 13.16 -0.77
CA GLU A 40 7.98 13.00 -0.97
C GLU A 40 8.54 12.02 0.06
N VAL A 41 9.33 11.06 -0.41
CA VAL A 41 10.15 10.18 0.44
C VAL A 41 11.52 10.83 0.57
N SER A 42 12.02 10.99 1.78
CA SER A 42 13.32 11.63 2.02
C SER A 42 14.48 10.82 1.42
N GLU A 43 15.54 11.51 0.99
CA GLU A 43 16.73 10.85 0.46
C GLU A 43 17.41 9.91 1.48
N GLU A 44 17.27 10.21 2.78
CA GLU A 44 17.74 9.34 3.84
C GLU A 44 17.00 7.98 3.81
N LEU A 45 15.68 7.99 3.74
CA LEU A 45 14.88 6.75 3.67
C LEU A 45 15.13 5.98 2.37
N LYS A 46 15.26 6.68 1.25
CA LYS A 46 15.63 6.05 -0.03
C LYS A 46 16.99 5.35 0.06
N ASP A 47 17.99 5.96 0.71
CA ASP A 47 19.29 5.35 0.90
C ASP A 47 19.22 4.12 1.81
N LEU A 48 18.45 4.19 2.90
CA LEU A 48 18.23 3.04 3.79
C LEU A 48 17.55 1.89 3.04
N LEU A 49 16.48 2.16 2.27
CA LEU A 49 15.78 1.16 1.45
C LEU A 49 16.70 0.53 0.40
N ARG A 50 17.53 1.33 -0.28
CA ARG A 50 18.51 0.83 -1.27
C ARG A 50 19.50 -0.14 -0.63
N ARG A 51 19.99 0.19 0.55
CA ARG A 51 20.93 -0.67 1.29
C ARG A 51 20.28 -1.95 1.81
N LEU A 52 19.00 -1.88 2.16
CA LEU A 52 18.22 -3.07 2.52
C LEU A 52 17.96 -3.95 1.30
N GLY A 53 17.58 -3.38 0.13
CA GLY A 53 17.37 -4.11 -1.12
C GLY A 53 18.57 -4.94 -1.53
N GLY A 54 19.78 -4.39 -1.38
CA GLY A 54 21.03 -5.11 -1.67
C GLY A 54 21.42 -6.18 -0.64
N ARG A 55 20.69 -6.33 0.47
CA ARG A 55 21.09 -7.20 1.59
C ARG A 55 20.00 -8.20 2.00
N TYR A 56 18.73 -7.79 2.00
CA TYR A 56 17.61 -8.60 2.46
C TYR A 56 17.05 -9.47 1.32
N LEU A 57 16.38 -10.57 1.68
CA LEU A 57 15.76 -11.46 0.69
C LEU A 57 14.76 -10.71 -0.19
N LEU A 58 13.99 -9.81 0.43
CA LEU A 58 12.96 -9.02 -0.23
C LEU A 58 12.77 -7.69 0.49
N VAL A 59 12.69 -6.62 -0.27
CA VAL A 59 12.15 -5.33 0.17
C VAL A 59 10.99 -4.99 -0.75
N ALA A 60 9.81 -4.72 -0.19
CA ALA A 60 8.65 -4.39 -0.99
C ALA A 60 7.84 -3.24 -0.38
N ALA A 61 7.31 -2.37 -1.25
CA ALA A 61 6.37 -1.31 -0.89
C ALA A 61 4.96 -1.68 -1.38
N ILE A 62 3.97 -1.64 -0.49
CA ILE A 62 2.58 -2.03 -0.78
C ILE A 62 1.67 -0.83 -0.52
N SER A 63 1.08 -0.25 -1.55
CA SER A 63 0.37 1.02 -1.47
C SER A 63 -0.95 1.02 -2.25
N GLY A 64 -1.84 1.96 -1.94
CA GLY A 64 -3.01 2.29 -2.75
C GLY A 64 -2.68 3.10 -4.02
N ARG A 65 -1.43 3.54 -4.18
CA ARG A 65 -0.95 4.21 -5.40
C ARG A 65 -0.76 3.21 -6.53
N LYS A 66 -0.69 3.69 -7.78
CA LYS A 66 -0.15 2.88 -8.89
C LYS A 66 1.29 2.49 -8.60
N THR A 67 1.71 1.33 -9.08
CA THR A 67 3.09 0.87 -8.94
C THR A 67 4.10 1.85 -9.55
N GLN A 68 3.77 2.48 -10.69
CA GLN A 68 4.63 3.48 -11.33
C GLN A 68 4.79 4.75 -10.50
N ASP A 69 3.73 5.21 -9.82
CA ASP A 69 3.79 6.37 -8.93
C ASP A 69 4.62 6.05 -7.69
N ALA A 70 4.45 4.84 -7.14
CA ALA A 70 5.26 4.35 -6.02
C ALA A 70 6.75 4.26 -6.39
N LEU A 71 7.08 3.73 -7.57
CA LEU A 71 8.45 3.74 -8.10
C LEU A 71 8.97 5.17 -8.27
N GLY A 72 8.16 6.09 -8.80
CA GLY A 72 8.53 7.50 -8.97
C GLY A 72 8.89 8.19 -7.64
N LEU A 73 8.21 7.82 -6.55
CA LEU A 73 8.47 8.37 -5.20
C LEU A 73 9.74 7.79 -4.57
N ILE A 74 9.94 6.48 -4.65
CA ILE A 74 11.06 5.77 -4.00
C ILE A 74 12.29 5.76 -4.89
N GLY A 75 12.13 5.56 -6.21
CA GLY A 75 13.22 5.62 -7.20
C GLY A 75 14.18 4.43 -7.16
N LEU A 76 13.74 3.26 -6.69
CA LEU A 76 14.56 2.05 -6.55
C LEU A 76 13.96 0.90 -7.35
N GLU A 77 14.66 0.42 -8.38
CA GLU A 77 14.22 -0.69 -9.22
C GLU A 77 14.32 -2.05 -8.52
N ASP A 78 15.22 -2.17 -7.53
CA ASP A 78 15.42 -3.39 -6.73
C ASP A 78 14.33 -3.62 -5.65
N VAL A 79 13.37 -2.69 -5.52
CA VAL A 79 12.22 -2.82 -4.62
C VAL A 79 11.03 -3.35 -5.40
N VAL A 80 10.33 -4.34 -4.84
CA VAL A 80 9.06 -4.82 -5.40
C VAL A 80 7.94 -3.87 -4.98
N TYR A 81 7.09 -3.49 -5.92
CA TYR A 81 5.95 -2.60 -5.64
C TYR A 81 4.64 -3.33 -5.84
N PHE A 82 3.77 -3.29 -4.84
CA PHE A 82 2.35 -3.58 -5.00
C PHE A 82 1.58 -2.27 -5.03
N GLY A 83 0.81 -2.07 -6.10
CA GLY A 83 -0.02 -0.89 -6.32
C GLY A 83 -1.50 -1.20 -6.33
N ASN A 84 -2.31 -0.13 -6.35
CA ASN A 84 -3.77 -0.22 -6.41
C ASN A 84 -4.35 -1.19 -5.36
N HIS A 85 -3.83 -1.12 -4.10
CA HIS A 85 -4.24 -2.00 -3.00
C HIS A 85 -4.05 -3.50 -3.26
N GLY A 86 -3.08 -3.90 -4.09
CA GLY A 86 -2.79 -5.29 -4.37
C GLY A 86 -3.27 -5.81 -5.73
N PHE A 87 -3.83 -4.95 -6.58
CA PHE A 87 -4.22 -5.32 -7.95
C PHE A 87 -3.07 -5.35 -8.95
N GLU A 88 -2.00 -4.60 -8.67
CA GLU A 88 -0.82 -4.51 -9.52
C GLU A 88 0.43 -4.90 -8.75
N ILE A 89 1.35 -5.54 -9.43
CA ILE A 89 2.70 -5.78 -8.94
C ILE A 89 3.71 -5.30 -9.97
N MET A 90 4.77 -4.65 -9.53
CA MET A 90 5.90 -4.28 -10.38
C MET A 90 7.18 -4.92 -9.84
N ARG A 91 7.90 -5.61 -10.72
CA ARG A 91 9.21 -6.22 -10.49
C ARG A 91 10.12 -5.87 -11.67
N ASP A 92 11.34 -5.51 -11.40
CA ASP A 92 12.34 -5.19 -12.45
C ASP A 92 11.81 -4.18 -13.49
N GLY A 93 10.94 -3.24 -13.06
CA GLY A 93 10.32 -2.23 -13.92
C GLY A 93 9.14 -2.71 -14.76
N GLU A 94 8.78 -4.00 -14.73
CA GLU A 94 7.62 -4.56 -15.43
C GLU A 94 6.39 -4.58 -14.51
N VAL A 95 5.26 -4.05 -15.01
CA VAL A 95 3.98 -4.02 -14.30
C VAL A 95 3.11 -5.18 -14.74
N GLU A 96 2.65 -5.96 -13.78
CA GLU A 96 1.70 -7.04 -13.98
C GLU A 96 0.43 -6.76 -13.18
N VAL A 97 -0.73 -6.94 -13.82
CA VAL A 97 -2.03 -6.97 -13.12
C VAL A 97 -2.32 -8.40 -12.69
N ILE A 98 -2.81 -8.60 -11.47
CA ILE A 98 -3.16 -9.94 -11.00
C ILE A 98 -4.16 -10.60 -11.96
N PRO A 99 -3.99 -11.91 -12.28
CA PRO A 99 -4.77 -12.58 -13.33
C PRO A 99 -6.29 -12.49 -13.15
N GLU A 100 -6.76 -12.52 -11.91
CA GLU A 100 -8.20 -12.46 -11.56
C GLU A 100 -8.81 -11.08 -11.89
N ALA A 101 -8.00 -10.02 -11.98
CA ALA A 101 -8.44 -8.67 -12.28
C ALA A 101 -8.48 -8.38 -13.78
N LEU A 102 -7.72 -9.12 -14.60
CA LEU A 102 -7.63 -8.90 -16.05
C LEU A 102 -9.00 -8.80 -16.76
N PRO A 103 -10.04 -9.62 -16.44
CA PRO A 103 -11.34 -9.52 -17.07
C PRO A 103 -12.09 -8.20 -16.83
N TYR A 104 -11.61 -7.38 -15.92
CA TYR A 104 -12.24 -6.11 -15.53
C TYR A 104 -11.59 -4.87 -16.12
N LEU A 105 -10.41 -4.98 -16.76
CA LEU A 105 -9.69 -3.84 -17.34
C LEU A 105 -10.58 -3.01 -18.27
N GLU A 106 -11.18 -3.63 -19.28
CA GLU A 106 -12.06 -2.94 -20.25
C GLU A 106 -13.27 -2.30 -19.58
N ARG A 107 -13.79 -2.90 -18.50
CA ARG A 107 -14.96 -2.38 -17.76
C ARG A 107 -14.60 -1.15 -16.94
N VAL A 108 -13.40 -1.14 -16.35
CA VAL A 108 -12.89 0.01 -15.61
C VAL A 108 -12.62 1.17 -16.58
N GLU A 109 -11.98 0.89 -17.71
CA GLU A 109 -11.73 1.88 -18.76
C GLU A 109 -13.05 2.49 -19.30
N GLU A 110 -14.09 1.67 -19.53
CA GLU A 110 -15.42 2.15 -19.92
C GLU A 110 -16.00 3.08 -18.85
N LEU A 111 -15.91 2.73 -17.58
CA LEU A 111 -16.39 3.58 -16.49
C LEU A 111 -15.62 4.92 -16.42
N GLU A 112 -14.27 4.88 -16.55
CA GLU A 112 -13.45 6.07 -16.57
C GLU A 112 -13.83 7.03 -17.69
N GLN A 113 -14.05 6.51 -18.90
CA GLN A 113 -14.48 7.31 -20.03
C GLN A 113 -15.86 7.96 -19.78
N LEU A 114 -16.85 7.18 -19.35
CA LEU A 114 -18.19 7.66 -19.04
C LEU A 114 -18.17 8.71 -17.91
N ALA A 115 -17.42 8.45 -16.86
CA ALA A 115 -17.28 9.39 -15.74
C ALA A 115 -16.62 10.70 -16.18
N ARG A 116 -15.63 10.65 -17.06
CA ARG A 116 -14.97 11.83 -17.60
C ARG A 116 -15.93 12.67 -18.46
N GLU A 117 -16.70 12.05 -19.31
CA GLU A 117 -17.67 12.75 -20.17
C GLU A 117 -18.79 13.42 -19.35
N GLU A 118 -19.32 12.73 -18.33
CA GLU A 118 -20.50 13.15 -17.59
C GLU A 118 -20.19 14.02 -16.35
N LEU A 119 -19.06 13.80 -15.68
CA LEU A 119 -18.79 14.38 -14.36
C LEU A 119 -17.70 15.46 -14.38
N ALA A 120 -16.69 15.36 -15.26
CA ALA A 120 -15.61 16.33 -15.32
C ALA A 120 -16.10 17.78 -15.66
N PRO A 121 -17.11 17.98 -16.54
CA PRO A 121 -17.65 19.32 -16.78
C PRO A 121 -18.26 19.98 -15.52
N GLY A 122 -18.68 19.18 -14.53
CA GLY A 122 -19.18 19.64 -13.24
C GLY A 122 -18.09 19.98 -12.21
N GLY A 123 -16.83 19.74 -12.53
CA GLY A 123 -15.68 20.00 -11.64
C GLY A 123 -15.21 18.76 -10.85
N ALA A 124 -15.68 17.56 -11.19
CA ALA A 124 -15.07 16.32 -10.68
C ALA A 124 -13.76 16.02 -11.41
N PHE A 125 -12.82 15.40 -10.72
CA PHE A 125 -11.57 14.91 -11.30
C PHE A 125 -11.59 13.38 -11.37
N VAL A 126 -11.44 12.82 -12.56
CA VAL A 126 -11.37 11.37 -12.79
C VAL A 126 -9.90 10.97 -12.85
N GLU A 127 -9.46 10.18 -11.87
CA GLU A 127 -8.13 9.62 -11.80
C GLU A 127 -8.14 8.21 -12.39
N GLU A 128 -7.38 8.03 -13.47
CA GLU A 128 -7.20 6.75 -14.15
C GLU A 128 -6.11 5.95 -13.45
N LYS A 129 -6.49 4.85 -12.83
CA LYS A 129 -5.58 3.94 -12.14
C LYS A 129 -5.33 2.63 -12.87
N GLY A 130 -5.85 2.50 -14.11
CA GLY A 130 -5.75 1.31 -14.93
C GLY A 130 -6.74 0.23 -14.52
N ILE A 131 -6.53 -0.45 -13.39
CA ILE A 131 -7.42 -1.51 -12.89
C ILE A 131 -8.45 -1.02 -11.87
N THR A 132 -8.35 0.23 -11.42
CA THR A 132 -9.34 0.91 -10.59
C THR A 132 -9.58 2.32 -11.11
N ALA A 133 -10.76 2.89 -10.88
CA ALA A 133 -11.11 4.24 -11.26
C ALA A 133 -11.55 5.03 -10.03
N SER A 134 -10.99 6.21 -9.81
CA SER A 134 -11.36 7.11 -8.72
C SER A 134 -11.92 8.41 -9.25
N VAL A 135 -13.11 8.80 -8.77
CA VAL A 135 -13.74 10.09 -9.08
C VAL A 135 -13.68 10.97 -7.85
N HIS A 136 -12.83 11.99 -7.90
CA HIS A 136 -12.61 12.96 -6.82
C HIS A 136 -13.56 14.13 -6.97
N TYR A 137 -14.31 14.44 -5.91
CA TYR A 137 -15.27 15.54 -5.87
C TYR A 137 -15.12 16.43 -4.61
N ARG A 138 -14.00 16.27 -3.87
CA ARG A 138 -13.75 17.04 -2.63
C ARG A 138 -13.82 18.56 -2.84
N ASN A 139 -13.34 19.03 -3.97
CA ASN A 139 -13.29 20.47 -4.32
C ASN A 139 -14.48 20.91 -5.18
N ALA A 140 -15.42 20.02 -5.49
CA ALA A 140 -16.61 20.33 -6.27
C ALA A 140 -17.77 20.73 -5.34
N PRO A 141 -18.80 21.45 -5.88
CA PRO A 141 -20.03 21.71 -5.14
C PRO A 141 -20.68 20.40 -4.65
N ARG A 142 -21.39 20.48 -3.51
CA ARG A 142 -22.05 19.31 -2.91
C ARG A 142 -22.95 18.54 -3.87
N GLU A 143 -23.73 19.25 -4.68
CA GLU A 143 -24.63 18.65 -5.68
C GLU A 143 -23.86 17.83 -6.72
N VAL A 144 -22.66 18.28 -7.11
CA VAL A 144 -21.78 17.53 -8.01
C VAL A 144 -21.28 16.27 -7.33
N GLY A 145 -20.91 16.36 -6.04
CA GLY A 145 -20.48 15.19 -5.27
C GLY A 145 -21.57 14.11 -5.16
N GLU A 146 -22.81 14.52 -4.89
CA GLU A 146 -23.97 13.60 -4.83
C GLU A 146 -24.18 12.92 -6.20
N ARG A 147 -24.10 13.70 -7.30
CA ARG A 147 -24.19 13.17 -8.68
C ARG A 147 -23.03 12.20 -9.01
N CYS A 148 -21.81 12.50 -8.58
CA CYS A 148 -20.67 11.60 -8.78
C CYS A 148 -20.91 10.23 -8.13
N VAL A 149 -21.37 10.22 -6.87
CA VAL A 149 -21.63 8.98 -6.15
C VAL A 149 -22.75 8.18 -6.80
N GLU A 150 -23.86 8.83 -7.19
CA GLU A 150 -25.00 8.18 -7.84
C GLU A 150 -24.61 7.60 -9.21
N PHE A 151 -23.92 8.38 -10.04
CA PHE A 151 -23.47 7.96 -11.37
C PHE A 151 -22.51 6.76 -11.29
N VAL A 152 -21.44 6.86 -10.47
CA VAL A 152 -20.44 5.80 -10.37
C VAL A 152 -21.04 4.52 -9.77
N LYS A 153 -22.01 4.62 -8.84
CA LYS A 153 -22.74 3.45 -8.34
C LYS A 153 -23.55 2.78 -9.43
N SER A 154 -24.37 3.56 -10.18
CA SER A 154 -25.20 3.02 -11.24
C SER A 154 -24.40 2.34 -12.35
N GLU A 155 -23.38 3.03 -12.87
CA GLU A 155 -22.56 2.48 -13.94
C GLU A 155 -21.64 1.35 -13.45
N GLY A 156 -21.12 1.47 -12.23
CA GLY A 156 -20.31 0.41 -11.63
C GLY A 156 -21.10 -0.88 -11.40
N GLU A 157 -22.36 -0.79 -10.94
CA GLU A 157 -23.24 -1.95 -10.84
C GLU A 157 -23.52 -2.58 -12.23
N ARG A 158 -23.80 -1.75 -13.24
CA ARG A 158 -23.98 -2.21 -14.63
C ARG A 158 -22.77 -2.96 -15.17
N LEU A 159 -21.56 -2.48 -14.84
CA LEU A 159 -20.28 -3.05 -15.27
C LEU A 159 -19.78 -4.20 -14.37
N GLY A 160 -20.51 -4.49 -13.28
CA GLY A 160 -20.15 -5.54 -12.32
C GLY A 160 -18.90 -5.19 -11.50
N LEU A 161 -18.68 -3.90 -11.23
CA LEU A 161 -17.59 -3.40 -10.40
C LEU A 161 -18.07 -3.19 -8.96
N ARG A 162 -17.13 -3.30 -8.02
CA ARG A 162 -17.35 -2.95 -6.61
C ARG A 162 -17.11 -1.47 -6.40
N ILE A 163 -18.07 -0.78 -5.76
CA ILE A 163 -17.99 0.65 -5.50
C ILE A 163 -17.73 0.91 -4.01
N THR A 164 -16.78 1.78 -3.75
CA THR A 164 -16.44 2.25 -2.41
C THR A 164 -16.57 3.78 -2.38
N VAL A 165 -17.28 4.31 -1.38
CA VAL A 165 -17.43 5.76 -1.21
C VAL A 165 -16.56 6.19 -0.04
N GLY A 166 -15.59 7.04 -0.33
CA GLY A 166 -14.70 7.66 0.64
C GLY A 166 -15.03 9.14 0.89
N ARG A 167 -14.16 9.83 1.61
CA ARG A 167 -14.33 11.25 1.94
C ARG A 167 -13.94 12.14 0.75
N GLY A 168 -14.93 12.50 -0.09
CA GLY A 168 -14.72 13.33 -1.29
C GLY A 168 -14.19 12.58 -2.49
N VAL A 169 -14.32 11.25 -2.50
CA VAL A 169 -13.96 10.36 -3.59
C VAL A 169 -14.94 9.18 -3.65
N VAL A 170 -15.22 8.71 -4.84
CA VAL A 170 -15.87 7.42 -5.08
C VAL A 170 -14.98 6.59 -6.00
N GLU A 171 -14.71 5.36 -5.59
CA GLU A 171 -13.83 4.44 -6.29
C GLU A 171 -14.60 3.23 -6.81
N ALA A 172 -14.29 2.84 -8.04
CA ALA A 172 -14.75 1.60 -8.66
C ALA A 172 -13.57 0.66 -8.88
N ARG A 173 -13.73 -0.61 -8.51
CA ARG A 173 -12.68 -1.63 -8.59
C ARG A 173 -13.26 -3.00 -8.92
N PRO A 174 -12.47 -3.95 -9.43
CA PRO A 174 -12.89 -5.33 -9.59
C PRO A 174 -13.50 -5.90 -8.31
N PRO A 175 -14.59 -6.70 -8.39
CA PRO A 175 -15.27 -7.28 -7.23
C PRO A 175 -14.54 -8.52 -6.68
N ILE A 176 -13.23 -8.53 -6.77
CA ILE A 176 -12.37 -9.59 -6.25
C ILE A 176 -11.65 -9.09 -5.00
N ARG A 177 -11.16 -10.01 -4.20
CA ARG A 177 -10.38 -9.65 -3.03
C ARG A 177 -8.96 -9.27 -3.47
N ALA A 178 -8.64 -8.01 -3.34
CA ALA A 178 -7.28 -7.49 -3.40
C ALA A 178 -7.16 -6.45 -2.28
N ASP A 179 -6.23 -6.69 -1.38
CA ASP A 179 -5.92 -5.88 -0.21
C ASP A 179 -4.42 -6.07 0.11
N LYS A 180 -3.89 -5.29 1.06
CA LYS A 180 -2.49 -5.41 1.45
C LYS A 180 -2.16 -6.78 2.04
N GLY A 181 -3.14 -7.49 2.61
CA GLY A 181 -2.96 -8.86 3.09
C GLY A 181 -2.74 -9.84 1.94
N THR A 182 -3.52 -9.74 0.85
CA THR A 182 -3.31 -10.59 -0.33
C THR A 182 -1.96 -10.33 -0.98
N ALA A 183 -1.49 -9.08 -1.01
CA ALA A 183 -0.16 -8.73 -1.49
C ALA A 183 0.96 -9.37 -0.63
N VAL A 184 0.81 -9.31 0.70
CA VAL A 184 1.74 -9.98 1.65
C VAL A 184 1.79 -11.49 1.39
N ARG A 185 0.63 -12.15 1.25
CA ARG A 185 0.56 -13.60 0.97
C ARG A 185 1.28 -13.93 -0.33
N THR A 186 0.99 -13.21 -1.41
CA THR A 186 1.65 -13.41 -2.72
C THR A 186 3.17 -13.33 -2.60
N LEU A 187 3.70 -12.33 -1.89
CA LEU A 187 5.13 -12.18 -1.69
C LEU A 187 5.74 -13.31 -0.86
N VAL A 188 5.05 -13.74 0.20
CA VAL A 188 5.53 -14.85 1.05
C VAL A 188 5.53 -16.17 0.28
N GLU A 189 4.48 -16.48 -0.48
CA GLU A 189 4.40 -17.70 -1.30
C GLU A 189 5.47 -17.72 -2.42
N GLU A 190 5.79 -16.56 -3.01
CA GLU A 190 6.76 -16.45 -4.08
C GLU A 190 8.21 -16.51 -3.58
N TYR A 191 8.57 -15.66 -2.61
CA TYR A 191 9.94 -15.49 -2.14
C TYR A 191 10.31 -16.43 -0.99
N ARG A 192 9.32 -17.03 -0.32
CA ARG A 192 9.49 -17.98 0.78
C ARG A 192 10.43 -17.52 1.89
N PRO A 193 10.25 -16.30 2.41
CA PRO A 193 11.01 -15.83 3.55
C PRO A 193 10.71 -16.71 4.78
N ARG A 194 11.64 -16.79 5.70
CA ARG A 194 11.41 -17.42 7.02
C ARG A 194 10.85 -16.41 8.01
N LYS A 195 11.14 -15.15 7.80
CA LYS A 195 10.75 -14.05 8.68
C LYS A 195 10.21 -12.91 7.81
N ALA A 196 9.16 -12.25 8.27
CA ALA A 196 8.58 -11.12 7.55
C ALA A 196 8.14 -10.02 8.51
N MET A 197 8.28 -8.77 8.08
CA MET A 197 7.72 -7.64 8.78
C MET A 197 6.85 -6.81 7.85
N PHE A 198 5.92 -6.05 8.45
CA PHE A 198 5.17 -5.01 7.76
C PHE A 198 5.16 -3.74 8.61
N ILE A 199 5.40 -2.59 7.96
CA ILE A 199 5.34 -1.27 8.58
C ILE A 199 4.19 -0.50 7.94
N GLY A 200 3.25 0.03 8.75
CA GLY A 200 2.10 0.78 8.24
C GLY A 200 1.37 1.60 9.29
N ASP A 201 0.53 2.55 8.86
CA ASP A 201 -0.16 3.54 9.70
C ASP A 201 -1.68 3.57 9.56
N ASP A 202 -2.26 2.92 8.52
CA ASP A 202 -3.68 3.06 8.16
C ASP A 202 -4.48 1.76 8.34
N THR A 203 -5.79 1.88 8.25
CA THR A 203 -6.76 0.78 8.32
C THR A 203 -6.47 -0.34 7.32
N THR A 204 -5.96 0.01 6.12
CA THR A 204 -5.61 -0.98 5.09
C THR A 204 -4.38 -1.82 5.46
N ASP A 205 -3.52 -1.32 6.37
CA ASP A 205 -2.33 -2.04 6.85
C ASP A 205 -2.68 -3.13 7.86
N LEU A 206 -3.84 -3.02 8.51
CA LEU A 206 -4.37 -4.08 9.37
C LEU A 206 -4.60 -5.39 8.59
N ASP A 207 -4.93 -5.32 7.29
CA ASP A 207 -5.05 -6.50 6.44
C ASP A 207 -3.70 -7.21 6.28
N ALA A 208 -2.61 -6.44 6.14
CA ALA A 208 -1.25 -6.99 6.10
C ALA A 208 -0.82 -7.57 7.47
N PHE A 209 -1.12 -6.89 8.57
CA PHE A 209 -0.83 -7.39 9.92
C PHE A 209 -1.53 -8.73 10.20
N ARG A 210 -2.81 -8.81 9.88
CA ARG A 210 -3.61 -10.03 10.06
C ARG A 210 -3.15 -11.17 9.17
N GLU A 211 -2.70 -10.85 7.95
CA GLU A 211 -2.20 -11.86 7.03
C GLU A 211 -0.85 -12.40 7.47
N LEU A 212 0.07 -11.58 7.97
CA LEU A 212 1.31 -12.04 8.59
C LEU A 212 1.03 -13.03 9.73
N GLU A 213 0.05 -12.71 10.59
CA GLU A 213 -0.33 -13.60 11.69
C GLU A 213 -0.86 -14.94 11.19
N ARG A 214 -1.73 -14.95 10.16
CA ARG A 214 -2.24 -16.19 9.55
C ARG A 214 -1.11 -17.03 8.95
N LEU A 215 -0.19 -16.40 8.21
CA LEU A 215 0.96 -17.09 7.61
C LEU A 215 1.88 -17.72 8.67
N ARG A 216 2.01 -17.07 9.84
CA ARG A 216 2.71 -17.64 10.98
C ARG A 216 1.96 -18.83 11.57
N GLU A 217 0.66 -18.74 11.76
CA GLU A 217 -0.19 -19.84 12.26
C GLU A 217 -0.21 -21.04 11.30
N GLU A 218 -0.17 -20.79 10.00
CA GLU A 218 -0.08 -21.80 8.94
C GLU A 218 1.32 -22.46 8.85
N GLY A 219 2.34 -21.87 9.51
CA GLY A 219 3.71 -22.35 9.50
C GLY A 219 4.54 -21.94 8.28
N GLU A 220 4.00 -21.03 7.44
CA GLU A 220 4.71 -20.47 6.30
C GLU A 220 5.80 -19.46 6.74
N LEU A 221 5.57 -18.78 7.87
CA LEU A 221 6.53 -17.88 8.51
C LEU A 221 6.88 -18.40 9.91
N LEU A 222 8.16 -18.35 10.29
CA LEU A 222 8.63 -18.69 11.63
C LEU A 222 8.49 -17.50 12.59
N GLU A 223 8.80 -16.30 12.10
CA GLU A 223 8.74 -15.07 12.87
C GLU A 223 8.09 -13.96 12.04
N ILE A 224 7.31 -13.14 12.71
CA ILE A 224 6.71 -11.94 12.11
C ILE A 224 6.97 -10.73 13.00
N LEU A 225 6.92 -9.52 12.44
CA LEU A 225 6.95 -8.28 13.19
C LEU A 225 6.02 -7.26 12.53
N ARG A 226 4.98 -6.85 13.27
CA ARG A 226 4.02 -5.84 12.85
C ARG A 226 4.40 -4.51 13.50
N ILE A 227 4.74 -3.51 12.70
CA ILE A 227 5.20 -2.20 13.18
C ILE A 227 4.15 -1.17 12.80
N GLY A 228 3.46 -0.65 13.79
CA GLY A 228 2.54 0.47 13.63
C GLY A 228 3.28 1.80 13.58
N VAL A 229 2.86 2.69 12.72
CA VAL A 229 3.33 4.08 12.71
C VAL A 229 2.25 4.95 13.31
N ALA A 230 2.56 5.60 14.44
CA ALA A 230 1.64 6.50 15.10
C ALA A 230 1.48 7.78 14.30
N SER A 231 0.24 8.18 14.04
CA SER A 231 -0.12 9.45 13.44
C SER A 231 -1.35 10.05 14.14
N GLU A 232 -1.53 11.38 14.07
CA GLU A 232 -2.69 12.05 14.69
C GLU A 232 -4.03 11.61 14.06
N GLU A 233 -4.03 11.19 12.82
CA GLU A 233 -5.21 10.79 12.05
C GLU A 233 -5.36 9.27 11.89
N GLY A 234 -4.37 8.48 12.32
CA GLY A 234 -4.34 7.02 12.19
C GLY A 234 -5.38 6.31 13.06
N PRO A 235 -5.83 5.12 12.64
CA PRO A 235 -6.77 4.33 13.43
C PRO A 235 -6.08 3.77 14.68
N ARG A 236 -6.80 3.78 15.80
CA ARG A 236 -6.28 3.22 17.08
C ARG A 236 -5.97 1.72 16.99
N GLU A 237 -6.61 1.04 16.06
CA GLU A 237 -6.40 -0.38 15.81
C GLU A 237 -4.95 -0.67 15.39
N ILE A 238 -4.27 0.24 14.70
CA ILE A 238 -2.84 0.12 14.37
C ILE A 238 -2.01 -0.05 15.64
N GLU A 239 -2.27 0.77 16.67
CA GLU A 239 -1.52 0.68 17.94
C GLU A 239 -1.82 -0.61 18.71
N THR A 240 -3.02 -1.18 18.55
CA THR A 240 -3.43 -2.38 19.30
C THR A 240 -3.09 -3.69 18.59
N GLU A 241 -3.02 -3.71 17.27
CA GLU A 241 -2.68 -4.92 16.48
C GLU A 241 -1.18 -5.01 16.15
N ALA A 242 -0.42 -3.92 16.29
CA ALA A 242 1.02 -3.93 16.12
C ALA A 242 1.77 -4.59 17.29
N ASP A 243 2.90 -5.22 17.00
CA ASP A 243 3.82 -5.74 18.03
C ASP A 243 4.63 -4.61 18.68
N THR A 244 4.89 -3.54 17.92
CA THR A 244 5.52 -2.30 18.39
C THR A 244 5.03 -1.11 17.58
N VAL A 245 5.11 0.10 18.15
CA VAL A 245 4.71 1.35 17.51
C VAL A 245 5.90 2.30 17.47
N VAL A 246 6.03 3.03 16.36
CA VAL A 246 7.02 4.08 16.16
C VAL A 246 6.35 5.42 15.84
N ASP A 247 7.02 6.52 16.13
CA ASP A 247 6.47 7.86 15.94
C ASP A 247 6.79 8.37 14.52
N GLY A 248 5.78 8.41 13.66
CA GLY A 248 5.86 8.99 12.34
C GLY A 248 6.98 8.45 11.46
N VAL A 249 7.29 9.15 10.39
CA VAL A 249 8.29 8.79 9.38
C VAL A 249 9.70 8.68 9.97
N ASP A 250 10.06 9.52 10.94
CA ASP A 250 11.37 9.47 11.60
C ASP A 250 11.56 8.16 12.38
N GLY A 251 10.49 7.68 13.02
CA GLY A 251 10.49 6.39 13.70
C GLY A 251 10.71 5.22 12.74
N VAL A 252 10.16 5.29 11.54
CA VAL A 252 10.41 4.30 10.47
C VAL A 252 11.89 4.30 10.08
N GLY A 253 12.51 5.47 9.95
CA GLY A 253 13.96 5.57 9.72
C GLY A 253 14.79 4.84 10.78
N GLY A 254 14.37 4.90 12.05
CA GLY A 254 14.98 4.15 13.15
C GLY A 254 14.86 2.62 12.99
N VAL A 255 13.72 2.13 12.50
CA VAL A 255 13.49 0.71 12.18
C VAL A 255 14.45 0.23 11.09
N LEU A 256 14.52 0.98 9.98
CA LEU A 256 15.38 0.62 8.84
C LEU A 256 16.86 0.64 9.21
N LYS A 257 17.30 1.60 10.05
CA LYS A 257 18.67 1.63 10.62
C LYS A 257 18.96 0.41 11.48
N ALA A 258 18.03 0.01 12.35
CA ALA A 258 18.18 -1.18 13.19
C ALA A 258 18.39 -2.46 12.36
N LEU A 259 17.65 -2.62 11.25
CA LEU A 259 17.84 -3.70 10.28
C LEU A 259 19.22 -3.66 9.59
N LEU A 260 19.81 -2.50 9.43
CA LEU A 260 21.18 -2.36 8.90
C LEU A 260 22.27 -2.56 9.94
N GLY A 261 21.88 -2.78 11.20
CA GLY A 261 22.83 -2.91 12.31
C GLY A 261 23.34 -1.58 12.85
N GLU A 262 22.68 -0.47 12.48
CA GLU A 262 22.97 0.89 12.93
C GLU A 262 22.07 1.28 14.10
N GLY A 263 22.57 2.11 15.03
CA GLY A 263 21.80 2.58 16.19
C GLY A 263 22.50 2.44 17.50
#